data_db84c3fc07db998775f81ecfaa38854d
#
_entry.id   db84c3fc07db998775f81ecfaa38854d
#
_cell.length_a   1.000
_cell.length_b   1.000
_cell.length_c   1.000
_cell.angle_alpha   90.00
_cell.angle_beta   90.00
_cell.angle_gamma   90.00
#
_symmetry.space_group_name_H-M   'P 1'
#
loop_
_entity.id
_entity.type
_entity.pdbx_description
1 polymer ?
#
loop_
_entity_poly.entity_id
_entity_poly.type
_entity_poly.pdbx_seq_one_letter_code
_entity_poly.pdbx_strand_id
1 'polypeptide(L)'
;LVGSEMCIRDRAETIHSSGIPLEEFKLRVGAFGAEPWTENMRKELESKLNIKAYDIYGLTEICGPGVGGECECQNGTHLWEDHFFPEIVDPVTLEPVEPGQHGELVFTTLTKEGMPMIRYRTRDLTHLIYDKCECGRTAVRMGRILGRSDDMLIIRGVNVFPSQVESVILEMPEFEPHYLIVVDRVNNTDTFQIQVEVRQEFYSDEMNKMIALKKKIANRMQSVIGLQPDIRIVEPRSIERSMGKAKHVIDNRK
;
A
#
# COMPACT_ATOMS: atom_id res chain seq x y z
N LEU A 1 -9.97 11.46 12.03
CA LEU A 1 -10.25 11.21 10.62
C LEU A 1 -10.08 9.71 10.35
N VAL A 2 -11.10 9.07 9.84
CA VAL A 2 -11.08 7.68 9.37
C VAL A 2 -11.43 7.71 7.88
N GLY A 3 -10.62 7.11 7.04
CA GLY A 3 -10.86 7.05 5.62
C GLY A 3 -9.74 6.33 4.87
N SER A 4 -9.94 6.02 3.58
CA SER A 4 -8.87 5.51 2.74
C SER A 4 -7.81 6.58 2.48
N GLU A 5 -6.57 6.19 2.28
CA GLU A 5 -5.43 7.11 2.14
C GLU A 5 -5.57 8.07 0.96
N MET A 6 -6.16 7.62 -0.15
CA MET A 6 -6.43 8.48 -1.32
C MET A 6 -7.32 9.66 -0.95
N CYS A 7 -8.46 9.41 -0.27
CA CYS A 7 -9.35 10.49 0.19
C CYS A 7 -8.68 11.42 1.20
N ILE A 8 -7.68 10.94 1.93
CA ILE A 8 -7.00 11.71 2.97
C ILE A 8 -5.93 12.60 2.38
N ARG A 9 -5.21 12.15 1.37
CA ARG A 9 -4.30 13.01 0.60
C ARG A 9 -5.03 14.19 -0.01
N ASP A 10 -6.14 13.95 -0.71
CA ASP A 10 -6.97 15.00 -1.31
C ASP A 10 -7.45 16.00 -0.24
N ARG A 11 -7.81 15.49 0.95
CA ARG A 11 -8.20 16.34 2.08
C ARG A 11 -7.02 17.12 2.65
N ALA A 12 -5.86 16.49 2.79
CA ALA A 12 -4.65 17.16 3.25
C ALA A 12 -4.23 18.28 2.29
N GLU A 13 -4.31 18.04 1.00
CA GLU A 13 -4.06 19.04 -0.04
C GLU A 13 -5.11 20.16 -0.01
N THR A 14 -6.38 19.82 0.16
CA THR A 14 -7.46 20.80 0.30
C THR A 14 -7.29 21.67 1.53
N ILE A 15 -6.93 21.08 2.68
CA ILE A 15 -6.65 21.81 3.91
C ILE A 15 -5.45 22.73 3.71
N HIS A 16 -4.38 22.22 3.14
CA HIS A 16 -3.16 23.00 2.89
C HIS A 16 -3.40 24.17 1.91
N SER A 17 -4.19 23.95 0.86
CA SER A 17 -4.54 24.97 -0.15
C SER A 17 -5.61 25.96 0.31
N SER A 18 -6.35 25.66 1.38
CA SER A 18 -7.42 26.52 1.88
C SER A 18 -6.92 27.84 2.50
N GLY A 19 -5.62 27.90 2.84
CA GLY A 19 -5.03 29.03 3.56
C GLY A 19 -5.45 29.15 5.02
N ILE A 20 -6.21 28.16 5.54
CA ILE A 20 -6.62 28.13 6.95
C ILE A 20 -5.41 27.64 7.78
N PRO A 21 -5.01 28.37 8.84
CA PRO A 21 -3.91 27.93 9.70
C PRO A 21 -4.17 26.56 10.32
N LEU A 22 -3.16 25.69 10.33
CA LEU A 22 -3.31 24.33 10.87
C LEU A 22 -3.70 24.29 12.34
N GLU A 23 -3.38 25.34 13.11
CA GLU A 23 -3.73 25.49 14.52
C GLU A 23 -5.24 25.64 14.75
N GLU A 24 -5.99 26.05 13.75
CA GLU A 24 -7.46 26.11 13.81
C GLU A 24 -8.09 24.72 13.71
N PHE A 25 -7.38 23.74 13.13
CA PHE A 25 -7.80 22.36 13.10
C PHE A 25 -7.38 21.66 14.40
N LYS A 26 -8.34 21.34 15.26
CA LYS A 26 -8.10 20.64 16.53
C LYS A 26 -7.85 19.12 16.35
N LEU A 27 -7.38 18.70 15.18
CA LEU A 27 -7.02 17.32 14.91
C LEU A 27 -5.66 17.02 15.56
N ARG A 28 -5.57 15.90 16.26
CA ARG A 28 -4.32 15.44 16.88
C ARG A 28 -3.86 14.08 16.38
N VAL A 29 -4.84 13.26 15.99
CA VAL A 29 -4.61 11.86 15.60
C VAL A 29 -5.42 11.56 14.33
N GLY A 30 -4.82 10.79 13.44
CA GLY A 30 -5.48 10.14 12.32
C GLY A 30 -5.33 8.62 12.43
N ALA A 31 -6.41 7.89 12.22
CA ALA A 31 -6.41 6.44 12.06
C ALA A 31 -6.70 6.13 10.60
N PHE A 32 -5.77 5.43 9.95
CA PHE A 32 -5.76 5.18 8.53
C PHE A 32 -5.75 3.68 8.26
N GLY A 33 -6.47 3.24 7.25
CA GLY A 33 -6.56 1.83 6.88
C GLY A 33 -7.32 1.64 5.59
N ALA A 34 -7.62 0.41 5.25
CA ALA A 34 -8.27 -0.06 4.04
C ALA A 34 -7.38 -0.13 2.80
N GLU A 35 -6.23 0.50 2.78
CA GLU A 35 -5.22 0.43 1.73
C GLU A 35 -3.82 0.34 2.35
N PRO A 36 -2.86 -0.35 1.72
CA PRO A 36 -1.47 -0.32 2.16
C PRO A 36 -0.89 1.08 2.01
N TRP A 37 -0.17 1.56 3.01
CA TRP A 37 0.50 2.84 2.94
C TRP A 37 1.97 2.76 3.32
N THR A 38 2.76 3.70 2.82
CA THR A 38 4.20 3.72 3.05
C THR A 38 4.59 4.67 4.18
N GLU A 39 5.82 4.50 4.71
CA GLU A 39 6.35 5.42 5.72
C GLU A 39 6.50 6.86 5.20
N ASN A 40 6.78 7.02 3.91
CA ASN A 40 6.86 8.34 3.30
C ASN A 40 5.49 9.03 3.30
N MET A 41 4.43 8.27 3.00
CA MET A 41 3.06 8.74 3.09
C MET A 41 2.67 9.15 4.50
N ARG A 42 3.02 8.34 5.51
CA ARG A 42 2.82 8.66 6.93
C ARG A 42 3.43 10.01 7.27
N LYS A 43 4.73 10.16 6.95
CA LYS A 43 5.46 11.40 7.22
C LYS A 43 4.87 12.62 6.51
N GLU A 44 4.44 12.42 5.26
CA GLU A 44 3.78 13.48 4.50
C GLU A 44 2.48 13.93 5.16
N LEU A 45 1.61 12.99 5.54
CA LEU A 45 0.34 13.27 6.20
C LEU A 45 0.54 13.90 7.59
N GLU A 46 1.47 13.38 8.38
CA GLU A 46 1.81 13.95 9.69
C GLU A 46 2.31 15.40 9.56
N SER A 47 3.15 15.66 8.56
CA SER A 47 3.67 17.00 8.28
C SER A 47 2.60 17.97 7.77
N LYS A 48 1.77 17.54 6.80
CA LYS A 48 0.75 18.38 6.18
C LYS A 48 -0.42 18.70 7.10
N LEU A 49 -0.77 17.79 8.00
CA LEU A 49 -1.94 17.92 8.86
C LEU A 49 -1.60 18.21 10.33
N ASN A 50 -0.33 18.20 10.71
CA ASN A 50 0.14 18.32 12.09
C ASN A 50 -0.55 17.34 13.05
N ILE A 51 -0.63 16.07 12.66
CA ILE A 51 -1.26 14.98 13.42
C ILE A 51 -0.28 13.83 13.64
N LYS A 52 -0.64 12.88 14.52
CA LYS A 52 -0.03 11.56 14.57
C LYS A 52 -0.88 10.57 13.76
N ALA A 53 -0.25 9.83 12.86
CA ALA A 53 -0.89 8.92 11.94
C ALA A 53 -0.65 7.47 12.36
N TYR A 54 -1.73 6.73 12.63
CA TYR A 54 -1.69 5.33 13.05
C TYR A 54 -2.39 4.45 12.04
N ASP A 55 -1.78 3.31 11.75
CA ASP A 55 -2.38 2.28 10.91
C ASP A 55 -3.41 1.48 11.69
N ILE A 56 -4.55 1.20 11.06
CA ILE A 56 -5.56 0.27 11.54
C ILE A 56 -5.80 -0.80 10.49
N TYR A 57 -5.87 -2.04 10.93
CA TYR A 57 -6.14 -3.17 10.05
C TYR A 57 -7.50 -3.78 10.34
N GLY A 58 -8.21 -4.12 9.29
CA GLY A 58 -9.48 -4.82 9.38
C GLY A 58 -10.04 -5.17 8.01
N LEU A 59 -10.93 -6.12 7.98
CA LEU A 59 -11.66 -6.54 6.78
C LEU A 59 -13.07 -6.91 7.17
N THR A 60 -14.03 -6.62 6.28
CA THR A 60 -15.46 -6.79 6.52
C THR A 60 -15.81 -8.23 6.88
N GLU A 61 -15.13 -9.20 6.30
CA GLU A 61 -15.34 -10.63 6.48
C GLU A 61 -15.02 -11.09 7.90
N ILE A 62 -14.02 -10.50 8.52
CA ILE A 62 -13.58 -10.84 9.88
C ILE A 62 -14.27 -9.93 10.89
N CYS A 63 -13.86 -8.68 10.97
CA CYS A 63 -14.46 -7.63 11.78
C CYS A 63 -13.90 -6.27 11.30
N GLY A 64 -14.58 -5.62 10.41
CA GLY A 64 -14.16 -4.28 9.98
C GLY A 64 -14.76 -3.18 10.88
N PRO A 65 -14.02 -2.12 11.18
CA PRO A 65 -12.65 -1.78 10.78
C PRO A 65 -11.56 -2.17 11.78
N GLY A 66 -11.81 -3.04 12.77
CA GLY A 66 -10.92 -3.17 13.92
C GLY A 66 -10.46 -4.59 14.22
N VAL A 67 -9.59 -5.21 13.42
CA VAL A 67 -8.87 -6.46 13.75
C VAL A 67 -7.57 -6.15 14.49
N GLY A 68 -6.98 -4.99 14.24
CA GLY A 68 -5.78 -4.52 14.91
C GLY A 68 -5.55 -3.02 14.71
N GLY A 69 -4.64 -2.46 15.52
CA GLY A 69 -4.28 -1.05 15.45
C GLY A 69 -2.86 -0.77 15.97
N GLU A 70 -2.19 0.20 15.37
CA GLU A 70 -0.89 0.66 15.84
C GLU A 70 -0.99 1.36 17.20
N CYS A 71 0.12 1.36 17.90
CA CYS A 71 0.35 2.17 19.11
C CYS A 71 1.28 3.35 18.80
N GLU A 72 1.61 4.14 19.83
CA GLU A 72 2.50 5.28 19.74
C GLU A 72 3.91 4.96 19.25
N CYS A 73 4.34 3.70 19.33
CA CYS A 73 5.64 3.24 18.82
C CYS A 73 5.68 3.13 17.30
N GLN A 74 4.52 3.09 16.63
CA GLN A 74 4.40 2.99 15.16
C GLN A 74 5.24 1.85 14.55
N ASN A 75 5.39 0.76 15.29
CA ASN A 75 6.21 -0.39 14.93
C ASN A 75 5.38 -1.66 14.84
N GLY A 76 4.51 -1.70 13.83
CA GLY A 76 3.57 -2.77 13.57
C GLY A 76 2.23 -2.63 14.28
N THR A 77 1.24 -3.29 13.72
CA THR A 77 -0.16 -3.24 14.14
C THR A 77 -0.43 -4.34 15.17
N HIS A 78 -0.78 -3.98 16.40
CA HIS A 78 -1.20 -4.94 17.42
C HIS A 78 -2.50 -5.60 17.01
N LEU A 79 -2.54 -6.92 17.01
CA LEU A 79 -3.73 -7.71 16.73
C LEU A 79 -4.47 -8.03 18.02
N TRP A 80 -5.82 -8.08 17.96
CA TRP A 80 -6.65 -8.37 19.12
C TRP A 80 -6.75 -9.89 19.30
N GLU A 81 -5.73 -10.51 19.92
CA GLU A 81 -5.62 -11.97 20.10
C GLU A 81 -6.70 -12.60 20.99
N ASP A 82 -7.40 -11.80 21.77
CA ASP A 82 -8.60 -12.20 22.51
C ASP A 82 -9.80 -12.47 21.59
N HIS A 83 -9.80 -11.92 20.38
CA HIS A 83 -10.86 -12.07 19.39
C HIS A 83 -10.44 -12.85 18.15
N PHE A 84 -9.15 -12.79 17.79
CA PHE A 84 -8.64 -13.34 16.53
C PHE A 84 -7.34 -14.09 16.74
N PHE A 85 -7.25 -15.28 16.17
CA PHE A 85 -6.01 -16.05 16.13
C PHE A 85 -5.34 -15.86 14.77
N PRO A 86 -4.20 -15.13 14.71
CA PRO A 86 -3.46 -14.90 13.47
C PRO A 86 -2.48 -16.03 13.19
N GLU A 87 -2.37 -16.41 11.93
CA GLU A 87 -1.35 -17.34 11.40
C GLU A 87 -0.71 -16.72 10.16
N ILE A 88 0.53 -17.09 9.88
CA ILE A 88 1.18 -16.81 8.58
C ILE A 88 1.43 -18.14 7.88
N VAL A 89 0.99 -18.24 6.64
CA VAL A 89 1.18 -19.44 5.81
C VAL A 89 1.86 -19.09 4.50
N ASP A 90 2.56 -20.06 3.94
CA ASP A 90 3.05 -19.96 2.55
C ASP A 90 1.84 -19.88 1.61
N PRO A 91 1.75 -18.88 0.71
CA PRO A 91 0.56 -18.66 -0.12
C PRO A 91 0.31 -19.78 -1.16
N VAL A 92 1.32 -20.63 -1.43
CA VAL A 92 1.26 -21.72 -2.40
C VAL A 92 1.00 -23.06 -1.71
N THR A 93 1.83 -23.41 -0.73
CA THR A 93 1.73 -24.72 -0.04
C THR A 93 0.67 -24.73 1.06
N LEU A 94 0.30 -23.55 1.58
CA LEU A 94 -0.63 -23.34 2.70
C LEU A 94 -0.11 -23.88 4.04
N GLU A 95 1.16 -24.26 4.09
CA GLU A 95 1.80 -24.69 5.33
C GLU A 95 2.23 -23.46 6.16
N PRO A 96 2.21 -23.56 7.49
CA PRO A 96 2.73 -22.49 8.35
C PRO A 96 4.20 -22.19 8.03
N VAL A 97 4.56 -20.90 8.08
CA VAL A 97 5.96 -20.48 7.93
C VAL A 97 6.62 -20.30 9.30
N GLU A 98 7.95 -20.23 9.31
CA GLU A 98 8.70 -19.98 10.55
C GLU A 98 8.38 -18.58 11.13
N PRO A 99 8.38 -18.40 12.46
CA PRO A 99 8.13 -17.12 13.09
C PRO A 99 8.98 -15.97 12.51
N GLY A 100 8.34 -14.87 12.17
CA GLY A 100 8.98 -13.70 11.56
C GLY A 100 9.18 -13.77 10.05
N GLN A 101 8.94 -14.91 9.42
CA GLN A 101 8.94 -15.01 7.96
C GLN A 101 7.67 -14.40 7.36
N HIS A 102 7.81 -13.90 6.14
CA HIS A 102 6.70 -13.36 5.37
C HIS A 102 5.87 -14.48 4.73
N GLY A 103 4.56 -14.30 4.73
CA GLY A 103 3.60 -15.17 4.09
C GLY A 103 2.23 -14.54 4.05
N GLU A 104 1.21 -15.32 3.73
CA GLU A 104 -0.17 -14.88 3.70
C GLU A 104 -0.77 -14.92 5.10
N LEU A 105 -1.39 -13.82 5.50
CA LEU A 105 -2.09 -13.71 6.78
C LEU A 105 -3.41 -14.48 6.75
N VAL A 106 -3.61 -15.27 7.78
CA VAL A 106 -4.81 -16.09 7.98
C VAL A 106 -5.38 -15.79 9.37
N PHE A 107 -6.70 -15.70 9.47
CA PHE A 107 -7.38 -15.49 10.75
C PHE A 107 -8.38 -16.58 11.07
N THR A 108 -8.39 -16.98 12.34
CA THR A 108 -9.52 -17.69 12.94
C THR A 108 -10.20 -16.77 13.95
N THR A 109 -11.51 -16.57 13.84
CA THR A 109 -12.28 -15.79 14.80
C THR A 109 -12.59 -16.62 16.03
N LEU A 110 -12.33 -16.07 17.23
CA LEU A 110 -12.51 -16.80 18.50
C LEU A 110 -13.86 -16.49 19.17
N THR A 111 -14.35 -15.27 19.00
CA THR A 111 -15.55 -14.77 19.71
C THR A 111 -16.72 -14.43 18.78
N LYS A 112 -16.55 -14.58 17.47
CA LYS A 112 -17.58 -14.23 16.49
C LYS A 112 -18.63 -15.35 16.40
N GLU A 113 -19.83 -15.09 16.87
CA GLU A 113 -20.95 -16.05 16.86
C GLU A 113 -21.63 -16.09 15.49
N GLY A 114 -21.89 -14.93 14.89
CA GLY A 114 -22.45 -14.82 13.54
C GLY A 114 -21.39 -14.98 12.46
N MET A 115 -21.50 -16.01 11.63
CA MET A 115 -20.51 -16.36 10.59
C MET A 115 -19.08 -16.50 11.15
N PRO A 116 -18.81 -17.46 12.04
CA PRO A 116 -17.45 -17.70 12.51
C PRO A 116 -16.54 -18.08 11.33
N MET A 117 -15.36 -17.47 11.27
CA MET A 117 -14.37 -17.74 10.23
C MET A 117 -13.26 -18.59 10.82
N ILE A 118 -12.99 -19.74 10.19
CA ILE A 118 -11.93 -20.67 10.59
C ILE A 118 -10.87 -20.67 9.48
N ARG A 119 -9.64 -20.30 9.83
CA ARG A 119 -8.50 -20.19 8.91
C ARG A 119 -8.84 -19.42 7.63
N TYR A 120 -9.47 -18.25 7.79
CA TYR A 120 -9.81 -17.39 6.66
C TYR A 120 -8.57 -16.77 6.07
N ARG A 121 -8.33 -17.02 4.78
CA ARG A 121 -7.22 -16.47 4.02
C ARG A 121 -7.51 -15.04 3.61
N THR A 122 -6.77 -14.07 4.16
CA THR A 122 -6.98 -12.64 3.84
C THR A 122 -6.44 -12.25 2.48
N ARG A 123 -5.51 -13.02 1.94
CA ARG A 123 -4.67 -12.74 0.78
C ARG A 123 -3.61 -11.66 1.02
N ASP A 124 -3.59 -11.03 2.17
CA ASP A 124 -2.59 -10.02 2.51
C ASP A 124 -1.28 -10.69 2.90
N LEU A 125 -0.17 -10.21 2.31
CA LEU A 125 1.17 -10.72 2.57
C LEU A 125 1.84 -9.85 3.63
N THR A 126 2.22 -10.46 4.74
CA THR A 126 2.85 -9.81 5.89
C THR A 126 3.68 -10.81 6.70
N HIS A 127 4.10 -10.43 7.90
CA HIS A 127 4.73 -11.29 8.90
C HIS A 127 4.23 -10.93 10.30
N LEU A 128 4.40 -11.82 11.26
CA LEU A 128 4.10 -11.57 12.68
C LEU A 128 5.37 -11.22 13.45
N ILE A 129 5.25 -10.26 14.37
CA ILE A 129 6.30 -9.75 15.24
C ILE A 129 5.93 -10.14 16.67
N TYR A 130 6.70 -11.07 17.25
CA TYR A 130 6.45 -11.62 18.58
C TYR A 130 7.19 -10.89 19.70
N ASP A 131 8.15 -10.03 19.35
CA ASP A 131 8.91 -9.25 20.32
C ASP A 131 7.99 -8.31 21.10
N LYS A 132 8.31 -8.11 22.38
CA LYS A 132 7.58 -7.19 23.24
C LYS A 132 7.67 -5.76 22.70
N CYS A 133 6.51 -5.10 22.58
CA CYS A 133 6.46 -3.70 22.18
C CYS A 133 6.84 -2.78 23.35
N GLU A 134 7.54 -1.69 23.05
CA GLU A 134 7.91 -0.65 24.04
C GLU A 134 6.68 0.02 24.68
N CYS A 135 5.53 0.02 24.01
CA CYS A 135 4.27 0.51 24.60
C CYS A 135 3.75 -0.35 25.76
N GLY A 136 4.39 -1.49 26.05
CA GLY A 136 4.03 -2.41 27.14
C GLY A 136 2.99 -3.46 26.80
N ARG A 137 2.32 -3.39 25.62
CA ARG A 137 1.39 -4.43 25.16
C ARG A 137 2.12 -5.71 24.82
N THR A 138 1.48 -6.84 25.13
CA THR A 138 2.01 -8.19 24.87
C THR A 138 1.41 -8.84 23.63
N ALA A 139 0.35 -8.26 23.08
CA ALA A 139 -0.29 -8.77 21.88
C ALA A 139 0.67 -8.81 20.69
N VAL A 140 0.60 -9.87 19.89
CA VAL A 140 1.39 -10.02 18.68
C VAL A 140 1.11 -8.84 17.73
N ARG A 141 2.14 -8.41 17.03
CA ARG A 141 2.02 -7.35 16.04
C ARG A 141 2.16 -7.92 14.63
N MET A 142 1.39 -7.37 13.74
CA MET A 142 1.52 -7.59 12.31
C MET A 142 2.47 -6.54 11.74
N GLY A 143 3.41 -6.95 10.91
CA GLY A 143 4.22 -6.05 10.10
C GLY A 143 3.37 -5.39 9.00
N ARG A 144 3.98 -4.52 8.21
CA ARG A 144 3.28 -3.90 7.09
C ARG A 144 2.86 -4.93 6.05
N ILE A 145 1.71 -4.65 5.42
CA ILE A 145 1.26 -5.40 4.27
C ILE A 145 2.17 -5.06 3.08
N LEU A 146 2.80 -6.07 2.51
CA LEU A 146 3.67 -5.95 1.33
C LEU A 146 2.87 -5.91 0.03
N GLY A 147 1.67 -6.45 0.05
CA GLY A 147 0.76 -6.58 -1.08
C GLY A 147 -0.22 -7.73 -0.84
N ARG A 148 -0.95 -8.10 -1.88
CA ARG A 148 -1.89 -9.22 -1.84
C ARG A 148 -1.41 -10.36 -2.73
N SER A 149 -1.61 -11.59 -2.29
CA SER A 149 -1.23 -12.79 -3.08
C SER A 149 -2.04 -12.93 -4.36
N ASP A 150 -3.27 -12.38 -4.40
CA ASP A 150 -4.15 -12.37 -5.56
C ASP A 150 -3.96 -11.16 -6.50
N ASP A 151 -3.27 -10.11 -6.06
CA ASP A 151 -2.88 -8.95 -6.88
C ASP A 151 -1.47 -9.12 -7.50
N MET A 152 -0.79 -10.20 -7.16
CA MET A 152 0.55 -10.50 -7.67
C MET A 152 0.52 -10.79 -9.16
N LEU A 153 1.33 -10.07 -9.91
CA LEU A 153 1.54 -10.29 -11.34
C LEU A 153 2.80 -11.11 -11.55
N ILE A 154 2.71 -12.21 -12.28
CA ILE A 154 3.90 -12.93 -12.74
C ILE A 154 4.23 -12.43 -14.14
N ILE A 155 5.34 -11.70 -14.26
CA ILE A 155 5.78 -11.08 -15.51
C ILE A 155 7.16 -11.60 -15.85
N ARG A 156 7.30 -12.34 -16.95
CA ARG A 156 8.57 -12.98 -17.35
C ARG A 156 9.23 -13.78 -16.22
N GLY A 157 8.42 -14.48 -15.39
CA GLY A 157 8.91 -15.28 -14.27
C GLY A 157 9.27 -14.48 -13.00
N VAL A 158 9.06 -13.17 -12.98
CA VAL A 158 9.26 -12.32 -11.80
C VAL A 158 7.91 -11.99 -11.17
N ASN A 159 7.83 -12.14 -9.85
CA ASN A 159 6.66 -11.71 -9.07
C ASN A 159 6.70 -10.20 -8.87
N VAL A 160 5.70 -9.51 -9.40
CA VAL A 160 5.56 -8.06 -9.34
C VAL A 160 4.31 -7.71 -8.54
N PHE A 161 4.47 -6.92 -7.50
CA PHE A 161 3.34 -6.39 -6.72
C PHE A 161 3.09 -4.92 -7.08
N PRO A 162 1.83 -4.50 -7.30
CA PRO A 162 1.50 -3.09 -7.53
C PRO A 162 2.04 -2.16 -6.45
N SER A 163 2.05 -2.60 -5.18
CA SER A 163 2.61 -1.86 -4.05
C SER A 163 4.11 -1.55 -4.18
N GLN A 164 4.89 -2.41 -4.86
CA GLN A 164 6.31 -2.14 -5.13
C GLN A 164 6.47 -1.02 -6.17
N VAL A 165 5.61 -1.02 -7.19
CA VAL A 165 5.57 0.05 -8.20
C VAL A 165 5.21 1.38 -7.52
N GLU A 166 4.18 1.37 -6.69
CA GLU A 166 3.74 2.55 -5.94
C GLU A 166 4.85 3.10 -5.04
N SER A 167 5.53 2.24 -4.28
CA SER A 167 6.61 2.68 -3.39
C SER A 167 7.72 3.42 -4.13
N VAL A 168 8.08 2.96 -5.33
CA VAL A 168 9.10 3.63 -6.17
C VAL A 168 8.61 4.98 -6.68
N ILE A 169 7.35 5.06 -7.10
CA ILE A 169 6.76 6.34 -7.57
C ILE A 169 6.76 7.37 -6.44
N LEU A 170 6.37 6.95 -5.23
CA LEU A 170 6.31 7.82 -4.05
C LEU A 170 7.67 8.28 -3.51
N GLU A 171 8.76 7.58 -3.85
CA GLU A 171 10.13 8.02 -3.55
C GLU A 171 10.58 9.18 -4.44
N MET A 172 9.89 9.43 -5.55
CA MET A 172 10.31 10.39 -6.58
C MET A 172 9.41 11.63 -6.58
N PRO A 173 9.90 12.79 -6.14
CA PRO A 173 9.09 14.00 -6.00
C PRO A 173 8.56 14.55 -7.33
N GLU A 174 9.10 14.08 -8.44
CA GLU A 174 8.69 14.52 -9.78
C GLU A 174 7.36 13.94 -10.23
N PHE A 175 6.87 12.87 -9.58
CA PHE A 175 5.67 12.16 -9.99
C PHE A 175 4.50 12.38 -9.02
N GLU A 176 3.29 12.29 -9.58
CA GLU A 176 2.07 12.15 -8.80
C GLU A 176 1.86 10.68 -8.39
N PRO A 177 1.09 10.38 -7.32
CA PRO A 177 0.81 9.02 -6.86
C PRO A 177 -0.18 8.26 -7.76
N HIS A 178 -0.35 8.72 -8.99
CA HIS A 178 -1.30 8.16 -9.93
C HIS A 178 -0.55 7.40 -11.04
N TYR A 179 -0.83 6.10 -11.11
CA TYR A 179 -0.16 5.21 -12.04
C TYR A 179 -1.07 4.08 -12.52
N LEU A 180 -0.69 3.46 -13.63
CA LEU A 180 -1.36 2.31 -14.19
C LEU A 180 -0.31 1.31 -14.71
N ILE A 181 -0.41 0.08 -14.25
CA ILE A 181 0.38 -1.05 -14.76
C ILE A 181 -0.40 -1.69 -15.89
N VAL A 182 0.21 -1.78 -17.07
CA VAL A 182 -0.38 -2.45 -18.23
C VAL A 182 0.49 -3.64 -18.60
N VAL A 183 -0.11 -4.82 -18.60
CA VAL A 183 0.56 -6.06 -18.98
C VAL A 183 -0.15 -6.65 -20.18
N ASP A 184 0.61 -6.85 -21.24
CA ASP A 184 0.16 -7.49 -22.49
C ASP A 184 1.04 -8.68 -22.80
N ARG A 185 0.61 -9.52 -23.77
CA ARG A 185 1.41 -10.60 -24.31
C ARG A 185 1.59 -10.43 -25.81
N VAL A 186 2.83 -10.19 -26.22
CA VAL A 186 3.20 -10.01 -27.62
C VAL A 186 4.21 -11.10 -28.01
N ASN A 187 3.92 -11.88 -29.05
CA ASN A 187 4.79 -12.97 -29.51
C ASN A 187 5.25 -13.91 -28.37
N ASN A 188 4.32 -14.36 -27.53
CA ASN A 188 4.55 -15.21 -26.35
C ASN A 188 5.46 -14.61 -25.27
N THR A 189 5.73 -13.32 -25.32
CA THR A 189 6.49 -12.61 -24.31
C THR A 189 5.62 -11.55 -23.63
N ASP A 190 5.65 -11.54 -22.30
CA ASP A 190 4.92 -10.53 -21.55
C ASP A 190 5.58 -9.16 -21.71
N THR A 191 4.80 -8.14 -22.02
CA THR A 191 5.21 -6.74 -21.94
C THR A 191 4.81 -6.19 -20.59
N PHE A 192 5.63 -5.29 -20.07
CA PHE A 192 5.41 -4.65 -18.78
C PHE A 192 5.57 -3.14 -18.95
N GLN A 193 4.45 -2.44 -18.97
CA GLN A 193 4.42 -0.98 -19.09
C GLN A 193 3.85 -0.36 -17.80
N ILE A 194 4.44 0.76 -17.39
CA ILE A 194 3.93 1.58 -16.29
C ILE A 194 3.65 2.97 -16.84
N GLN A 195 2.39 3.39 -16.78
CA GLN A 195 1.98 4.76 -17.03
C GLN A 195 2.01 5.51 -15.69
N VAL A 196 2.64 6.66 -15.64
CA VAL A 196 2.76 7.47 -14.42
C VAL A 196 2.58 8.94 -14.73
N GLU A 197 1.81 9.64 -13.90
CA GLU A 197 1.61 11.08 -14.03
C GLU A 197 2.81 11.84 -13.48
N VAL A 198 3.29 12.80 -14.25
CA VAL A 198 4.29 13.77 -13.80
C VAL A 198 3.58 14.95 -13.15
N ARG A 199 4.17 15.54 -12.11
CA ARG A 199 3.64 16.77 -11.52
C ARG A 199 3.78 17.95 -12.50
N GLN A 200 2.84 18.87 -12.45
CA GLN A 200 2.75 20.01 -13.36
C GLN A 200 4.05 20.84 -13.41
N GLU A 201 4.74 20.98 -12.28
CA GLU A 201 5.99 21.74 -12.16
C GLU A 201 7.19 21.08 -12.84
N PHE A 202 7.13 19.76 -13.06
CA PHE A 202 8.16 18.97 -13.73
C PHE A 202 7.78 18.61 -15.18
N TYR A 203 6.54 18.87 -15.56
CA TYR A 203 6.10 18.67 -16.94
C TYR A 203 6.79 19.66 -17.88
N SER A 204 7.43 19.17 -18.91
CA SER A 204 8.21 20.01 -19.84
C SER A 204 8.09 19.47 -21.26
N ASP A 205 7.96 20.37 -22.22
CA ASP A 205 8.03 20.06 -23.64
C ASP A 205 9.46 19.74 -24.11
N GLU A 206 10.45 19.94 -23.24
CA GLU A 206 11.83 19.58 -23.53
C GLU A 206 12.03 18.07 -23.50
N MET A 207 12.11 17.46 -24.68
CA MET A 207 12.21 16.00 -24.84
C MET A 207 13.36 15.39 -24.03
N ASN A 208 14.51 16.05 -23.94
CA ASN A 208 15.67 15.54 -23.21
C ASN A 208 15.41 15.41 -21.70
N LYS A 209 14.68 16.34 -21.09
CA LYS A 209 14.31 16.27 -19.68
C LYS A 209 13.36 15.11 -19.41
N MET A 210 12.37 14.92 -20.26
CA MET A 210 11.41 13.81 -20.14
C MET A 210 12.07 12.45 -20.37
N ILE A 211 13.01 12.34 -21.30
CA ILE A 211 13.79 11.10 -21.50
C ILE A 211 14.66 10.79 -20.27
N ALA A 212 15.32 11.80 -19.69
CA ALA A 212 16.12 11.61 -18.48
C ALA A 212 15.27 11.15 -17.30
N LEU A 213 14.08 11.72 -17.13
CA LEU A 213 13.12 11.36 -16.08
C LEU A 213 12.59 9.93 -16.28
N LYS A 214 12.22 9.57 -17.52
CA LYS A 214 11.82 8.20 -17.89
C LYS A 214 12.92 7.18 -17.53
N LYS A 215 14.18 7.49 -17.85
CA LYS A 215 15.32 6.62 -17.54
C LYS A 215 15.55 6.50 -16.02
N LYS A 216 15.41 7.60 -15.29
CA LYS A 216 15.58 7.64 -13.83
C LYS A 216 14.60 6.68 -13.14
N ILE A 217 13.30 6.78 -13.44
CA ILE A 217 12.29 5.92 -12.85
C ILE A 217 12.43 4.45 -13.31
N ALA A 218 12.72 4.20 -14.60
CA ALA A 218 12.92 2.83 -15.10
C ALA A 218 14.07 2.12 -14.39
N ASN A 219 15.19 2.81 -14.16
CA ASN A 219 16.33 2.26 -13.42
C ASN A 219 15.97 1.98 -11.95
N ARG A 220 15.20 2.86 -11.32
CA ARG A 220 14.78 2.65 -9.94
C ARG A 220 13.82 1.47 -9.83
N MET A 221 12.86 1.34 -10.75
CA MET A 221 11.99 0.16 -10.87
C MET A 221 12.80 -1.13 -11.03
N GLN A 222 13.78 -1.14 -11.94
CA GLN A 222 14.68 -2.28 -12.14
C GLN A 222 15.39 -2.69 -10.85
N SER A 223 15.86 -1.72 -10.06
CA SER A 223 16.59 -2.02 -8.82
C SER A 223 15.71 -2.57 -7.70
N VAL A 224 14.42 -2.23 -7.66
CA VAL A 224 13.47 -2.65 -6.62
C VAL A 224 12.71 -3.92 -7.01
N ILE A 225 12.26 -3.99 -8.26
CA ILE A 225 11.39 -5.07 -8.76
C ILE A 225 12.20 -6.20 -9.41
N GLY A 226 13.42 -5.91 -9.86
CA GLY A 226 14.23 -6.85 -10.63
C GLY A 226 13.85 -6.95 -12.12
N LEU A 227 12.87 -6.16 -12.56
CA LEU A 227 12.37 -6.13 -13.94
C LEU A 227 12.27 -4.69 -14.43
N GLN A 228 12.76 -4.44 -15.65
CA GLN A 228 12.69 -3.12 -16.25
C GLN A 228 11.37 -2.93 -17.01
N PRO A 229 10.49 -2.02 -16.59
CA PRO A 229 9.27 -1.69 -17.31
C PRO A 229 9.55 -0.74 -18.49
N ASP A 230 8.64 -0.72 -19.45
CA ASP A 230 8.49 0.44 -20.34
C ASP A 230 7.72 1.54 -19.60
N ILE A 231 8.37 2.65 -19.35
CA ILE A 231 7.75 3.79 -18.66
C ILE A 231 7.09 4.72 -19.68
N ARG A 232 5.82 5.00 -19.44
CA ARG A 232 5.08 6.04 -20.17
C ARG A 232 4.72 7.15 -19.19
N ILE A 233 5.44 8.27 -19.30
CA ILE A 233 5.08 9.47 -18.55
C ILE A 233 3.87 10.08 -19.25
N VAL A 234 2.82 10.37 -18.49
CA VAL A 234 1.59 10.96 -18.98
C VAL A 234 1.35 12.32 -18.34
N GLU A 235 0.53 13.12 -18.98
CA GLU A 235 0.18 14.47 -18.52
C GLU A 235 -0.53 14.43 -17.16
N PRO A 236 -0.40 15.49 -16.35
CA PRO A 236 -1.14 15.61 -15.09
C PRO A 236 -2.64 15.43 -15.31
N ARG A 237 -3.29 14.67 -14.42
CA ARG A 237 -4.74 14.37 -14.42
C ARG A 237 -5.25 13.57 -15.62
N SER A 238 -4.38 12.84 -16.32
CA SER A 238 -4.76 12.00 -17.46
C SER A 238 -5.19 10.57 -17.06
N ILE A 239 -4.78 10.10 -15.89
CA ILE A 239 -5.22 8.81 -15.34
C ILE A 239 -6.56 9.01 -14.63
N GLU A 240 -7.52 8.14 -14.93
CA GLU A 240 -8.85 8.21 -14.33
C GLU A 240 -8.80 8.06 -12.80
N ARG A 241 -9.50 8.94 -12.08
CA ARG A 241 -9.63 8.91 -10.63
C ARG A 241 -10.78 7.99 -10.24
N SER A 242 -10.52 6.91 -9.55
CA SER A 242 -11.57 6.02 -9.05
C SER A 242 -12.24 6.60 -7.79
N MET A 243 -13.57 6.52 -7.73
CA MET A 243 -14.34 6.81 -6.51
C MET A 243 -14.36 5.58 -5.60
N GLY A 244 -13.21 5.18 -5.06
CA GLY A 244 -13.04 3.97 -4.25
C GLY A 244 -11.64 3.40 -4.39
N LYS A 245 -11.48 2.09 -4.24
CA LYS A 245 -10.17 1.43 -4.46
C LYS A 245 -9.68 1.68 -5.88
N ALA A 246 -8.50 2.26 -6.02
CA ALA A 246 -7.90 2.53 -7.31
C ALA A 246 -7.59 1.21 -8.04
N LYS A 247 -7.95 1.15 -9.32
CA LYS A 247 -7.57 0.02 -10.18
C LYS A 247 -6.23 0.34 -10.84
N HIS A 248 -5.16 -0.21 -10.28
CA HIS A 248 -3.80 0.06 -10.76
C HIS A 248 -3.30 -0.91 -11.83
N VAL A 249 -4.07 -1.92 -12.21
CA VAL A 249 -3.63 -2.98 -13.12
C VAL A 249 -4.64 -3.21 -14.25
N ILE A 250 -4.12 -3.24 -15.46
CA ILE A 250 -4.77 -3.76 -16.66
C ILE A 250 -3.94 -4.94 -17.17
N ASP A 251 -4.47 -6.15 -17.02
CA ASP A 251 -3.84 -7.37 -17.53
C ASP A 251 -4.62 -7.87 -18.76
N ASN A 252 -4.02 -7.69 -19.93
CA ASN A 252 -4.61 -8.04 -21.24
C ASN A 252 -4.13 -9.41 -21.74
N ARG A 253 -3.45 -10.20 -20.92
CA ARG A 253 -2.87 -11.49 -21.33
C ARG A 253 -3.87 -12.64 -21.46
N LYS A 254 -5.15 -12.37 -21.23
CA LYS A 254 -6.25 -13.35 -21.32
C LYS A 254 -6.65 -13.61 -22.75
#